data_0d6d189aeef9f364da45561d3197187a
#
_entry.id   0d6d189aeef9f364da45561d3197187a
#
_cell.length_a   1.000
_cell.length_b   1.000
_cell.length_c   1.000
_cell.angle_alpha   90.00
_cell.angle_beta   90.00
_cell.angle_gamma   90.00
#
_symmetry.space_group_name_H-M   'P 1'
#
loop_
_entity.id
_entity.type
_entity.pdbx_description
1 polymer ?
#
loop_
_entity_poly.entity_id
_entity_poly.type
_entity_poly.pdbx_seq_one_letter_code
_entity_poly.pdbx_strand_id
1 'polypeptide(L)'
;YWAQQRLRTAPSPDRIAEPPAAPPRSKTVPPAYEVYSAETEKAPKQPPANKAPKTRPEVAIIIDDLGYDRALAHKFIEMNTVLTISVLPDSPFLKSLVAAANQKGYEILLHLPMEPDEYPRIQPGPGALLMAMSPDELIAQLYHDLGQVPHLIGVNNHMGSRMTKDPPKLRQVFSVLKKEGLFFIDSRTTAETQCEPSARLLQVPFAESEVFIDHSTDPEFIRRQIKRLINRAKRQGYAIGIGHPHLITFQILQEALPELEKEVDLVPVSRVVKIPS
;
A
#
# COMPACT_ATOMS: atom_id res chain seq x y z
N TYR A 1 20.02 -62.27 -48.74
CA TYR A 1 20.72 -62.12 -47.47
C TYR A 1 20.30 -60.81 -46.82
N TRP A 2 19.74 -60.94 -45.72
CA TRP A 2 19.04 -59.98 -44.80
C TRP A 2 19.93 -58.83 -44.36
N ALA A 3 19.47 -57.58 -44.48
CA ALA A 3 19.94 -56.43 -43.70
C ALA A 3 18.77 -55.82 -42.91
N GLN A 4 18.74 -56.09 -41.62
CA GLN A 4 17.82 -55.44 -40.68
C GLN A 4 18.24 -54.00 -40.47
N GLN A 5 17.43 -53.07 -40.92
CA GLN A 5 17.54 -51.65 -40.50
C GLN A 5 16.98 -51.52 -39.07
N ARG A 6 17.84 -51.18 -38.15
CA ARG A 6 17.43 -50.70 -36.81
C ARG A 6 16.87 -49.29 -36.93
N LEU A 7 15.58 -49.17 -36.73
CA LEU A 7 14.93 -47.87 -36.48
C LEU A 7 15.49 -47.31 -35.15
N ARG A 8 16.24 -46.21 -35.21
CA ARG A 8 16.60 -45.39 -34.07
C ARG A 8 15.35 -44.63 -33.64
N THR A 9 14.79 -44.95 -32.47
CA THR A 9 13.76 -44.15 -31.81
C THR A 9 14.38 -42.83 -31.38
N ALA A 10 13.78 -41.71 -31.80
CA ALA A 10 14.13 -40.39 -31.37
C ALA A 10 13.81 -40.26 -29.86
N PRO A 11 14.64 -39.55 -29.08
CA PRO A 11 14.31 -39.28 -27.69
C PRO A 11 13.05 -38.41 -27.58
N SER A 12 12.17 -38.79 -26.63
CA SER A 12 10.99 -38.01 -26.32
C SER A 12 11.39 -36.60 -25.84
N PRO A 13 10.65 -35.55 -26.21
CA PRO A 13 10.90 -34.21 -25.68
C PRO A 13 10.78 -34.23 -24.16
N ASP A 14 11.81 -33.72 -23.49
CA ASP A 14 11.83 -33.53 -22.01
C ASP A 14 10.55 -32.84 -21.56
N ARG A 15 9.83 -33.48 -20.65
CA ARG A 15 8.74 -32.85 -19.94
C ARG A 15 9.33 -31.68 -19.16
N ILE A 16 9.02 -30.46 -19.58
CA ILE A 16 9.20 -29.26 -18.76
C ILE A 16 8.42 -29.54 -17.47
N ALA A 17 9.12 -29.61 -16.37
CA ALA A 17 8.49 -29.79 -15.06
C ALA A 17 7.54 -28.61 -14.83
N GLU A 18 6.25 -28.89 -14.63
CA GLU A 18 5.30 -27.87 -14.19
C GLU A 18 5.82 -27.23 -12.89
N PRO A 19 5.75 -25.90 -12.79
CA PRO A 19 6.09 -25.22 -11.56
C PRO A 19 5.22 -25.78 -10.43
N PRO A 20 5.75 -25.89 -9.19
CA PRO A 20 4.99 -26.42 -8.07
C PRO A 20 3.70 -25.63 -7.88
N ALA A 21 2.58 -26.33 -7.79
CA ALA A 21 1.26 -25.74 -7.59
C ALA A 21 1.30 -24.82 -6.35
N ALA A 22 0.82 -23.59 -6.52
CA ALA A 22 0.68 -22.66 -5.41
C ALA A 22 -0.17 -23.29 -4.28
N PRO A 23 0.21 -23.12 -3.00
CA PRO A 23 -0.54 -23.67 -1.90
C PRO A 23 -2.01 -23.19 -1.93
N PRO A 24 -2.96 -24.00 -1.44
CA PRO A 24 -4.37 -23.66 -1.47
C PRO A 24 -4.61 -22.34 -0.74
N ARG A 25 -5.20 -21.37 -1.44
CA ARG A 25 -5.47 -20.02 -0.94
C ARG A 25 -6.46 -20.10 0.23
N SER A 26 -6.03 -19.73 1.43
CA SER A 26 -6.95 -19.43 2.53
C SER A 26 -7.70 -18.14 2.21
N LYS A 27 -8.99 -18.26 1.88
CA LYS A 27 -9.84 -17.13 1.46
C LYS A 27 -10.34 -16.25 2.61
N THR A 28 -9.91 -16.49 3.85
CA THR A 28 -10.57 -15.94 5.04
C THR A 28 -9.67 -15.18 6.00
N VAL A 29 -8.35 -15.21 5.83
CA VAL A 29 -7.41 -14.54 6.73
C VAL A 29 -6.65 -13.48 5.92
N PRO A 30 -6.64 -12.21 6.36
CA PRO A 30 -5.82 -11.17 5.71
C PRO A 30 -4.34 -11.52 5.87
N PRO A 31 -3.47 -11.11 4.93
CA PRO A 31 -2.04 -11.23 5.08
C PRO A 31 -1.56 -10.44 6.30
N ALA A 32 -0.41 -10.83 6.87
CA ALA A 32 0.24 -10.03 7.89
C ALA A 32 0.66 -8.66 7.30
N TYR A 33 0.89 -7.67 8.14
CA TYR A 33 1.38 -6.36 7.70
C TYR A 33 2.68 -6.00 8.42
N GLU A 34 3.49 -5.18 7.78
CA GLU A 34 4.71 -4.61 8.34
C GLU A 34 4.46 -3.17 8.76
N VAL A 35 5.03 -2.80 9.90
CA VAL A 35 5.02 -1.42 10.39
C VAL A 35 6.42 -1.03 10.80
N TYR A 36 6.94 0.04 10.22
CA TYR A 36 8.14 0.68 10.72
C TYR A 36 7.76 1.69 11.80
N SER A 37 8.16 1.40 13.05
CA SER A 37 7.95 2.34 14.14
C SER A 37 9.07 3.39 14.15
N ALA A 38 8.76 4.59 13.70
CA ALA A 38 9.68 5.74 13.76
C ALA A 38 10.00 6.19 15.20
N GLU A 39 9.58 5.47 16.24
CA GLU A 39 9.89 5.80 17.63
C GLU A 39 11.39 5.65 17.96
N THR A 40 12.13 4.90 17.13
CA THR A 40 13.58 4.72 17.28
C THR A 40 14.42 5.71 16.46
N GLU A 41 13.83 6.48 15.57
CA GLU A 41 14.58 7.54 14.89
C GLU A 41 14.84 8.72 15.84
N LYS A 42 16.10 9.07 15.99
CA LYS A 42 16.51 10.39 16.50
C LYS A 42 15.72 11.44 15.71
N ALA A 43 15.01 12.31 16.43
CA ALA A 43 14.17 13.34 15.85
C ALA A 43 14.83 13.94 14.59
N PRO A 44 14.16 13.94 13.43
CA PRO A 44 14.72 14.52 12.22
C PRO A 44 15.12 15.95 12.52
N LYS A 45 16.28 16.38 12.02
CA LYS A 45 16.72 17.77 12.12
C LYS A 45 15.53 18.62 11.67
N GLN A 46 15.03 19.47 12.57
CA GLN A 46 13.90 20.34 12.29
C GLN A 46 14.18 21.09 10.99
N PRO A 47 13.31 21.02 9.98
CA PRO A 47 13.37 21.98 8.91
C PRO A 47 13.25 23.38 9.51
N PRO A 48 13.88 24.39 8.94
CA PRO A 48 13.81 25.75 9.43
C PRO A 48 12.33 26.12 9.61
N ALA A 49 12.01 26.72 10.78
CA ALA A 49 10.65 27.11 11.12
C ALA A 49 10.10 28.04 10.02
N ASN A 50 9.42 27.44 9.04
CA ASN A 50 8.65 28.20 8.07
C ASN A 50 7.46 28.81 8.83
N LYS A 51 7.19 30.08 8.57
CA LYS A 51 6.04 30.81 9.10
C LYS A 51 4.79 29.92 8.97
N ALA A 52 4.03 29.85 10.08
CA ALA A 52 2.79 29.08 10.13
C ALA A 52 1.99 29.21 8.83
N PRO A 53 1.52 28.11 8.23
CA PRO A 53 0.77 28.16 7.00
C PRO A 53 -0.47 29.04 7.19
N LYS A 54 -0.78 29.89 6.21
CA LYS A 54 -1.97 30.76 6.20
C LYS A 54 -3.29 29.98 6.05
N THR A 55 -3.23 28.69 5.80
CA THR A 55 -4.35 27.77 5.61
C THR A 55 -4.40 26.77 6.75
N ARG A 56 -5.59 26.23 7.03
CA ARG A 56 -5.74 25.14 8.00
C ARG A 56 -4.86 23.95 7.58
N PRO A 57 -4.21 23.23 8.54
CA PRO A 57 -3.42 22.05 8.21
C PRO A 57 -4.31 20.94 7.65
N GLU A 58 -3.81 20.22 6.66
CA GLU A 58 -4.53 19.13 5.97
C GLU A 58 -4.11 17.78 6.54
N VAL A 59 -5.07 16.88 6.75
CA VAL A 59 -4.80 15.48 7.14
C VAL A 59 -5.50 14.55 6.18
N ALA A 60 -4.75 13.63 5.59
CA ALA A 60 -5.27 12.50 4.86
C ALA A 60 -5.17 11.22 5.72
N ILE A 61 -6.24 10.43 5.78
CA ILE A 61 -6.27 9.15 6.47
C ILE A 61 -6.54 8.07 5.43
N ILE A 62 -5.63 7.09 5.35
CA ILE A 62 -5.75 5.92 4.49
C ILE A 62 -6.13 4.73 5.37
N ILE A 63 -7.09 3.93 4.93
CA ILE A 63 -7.41 2.65 5.55
C ILE A 63 -6.91 1.55 4.63
N ASP A 64 -5.84 0.90 5.05
CA ASP A 64 -5.14 -0.17 4.34
C ASP A 64 -5.79 -1.56 4.56
N ASP A 65 -5.26 -2.60 3.92
CA ASP A 65 -5.62 -4.02 4.07
C ASP A 65 -7.12 -4.35 3.85
N LEU A 66 -7.85 -3.49 3.16
CA LEU A 66 -9.25 -3.77 2.87
C LEU A 66 -9.40 -4.87 1.81
N GLY A 67 -10.40 -5.74 2.01
CA GLY A 67 -10.69 -6.81 1.06
C GLY A 67 -11.05 -8.15 1.70
N TYR A 68 -10.72 -8.39 2.97
CA TYR A 68 -10.93 -9.67 3.65
C TYR A 68 -12.09 -9.66 4.66
N ASP A 69 -12.35 -8.53 5.32
CA ASP A 69 -13.52 -8.36 6.19
C ASP A 69 -14.50 -7.36 5.58
N ARG A 70 -15.55 -7.89 4.93
CA ARG A 70 -16.58 -7.07 4.28
C ARG A 70 -17.32 -6.20 5.28
N ALA A 71 -17.69 -6.76 6.44
CA ALA A 71 -18.53 -6.06 7.41
C ALA A 71 -17.79 -4.87 8.03
N LEU A 72 -16.53 -5.07 8.38
CA LEU A 72 -15.70 -4.02 8.96
C LEU A 72 -15.31 -2.96 7.91
N ALA A 73 -14.97 -3.36 6.69
CA ALA A 73 -14.70 -2.43 5.61
C ALA A 73 -15.91 -1.51 5.32
N HIS A 74 -17.12 -2.06 5.31
CA HIS A 74 -18.35 -1.25 5.18
C HIS A 74 -18.51 -0.24 6.31
N LYS A 75 -18.10 -0.55 7.56
CA LYS A 75 -18.15 0.44 8.65
C LYS A 75 -17.30 1.67 8.35
N PHE A 76 -16.08 1.49 7.80
CA PHE A 76 -15.24 2.61 7.38
C PHE A 76 -15.85 3.38 6.20
N ILE A 77 -16.40 2.69 5.20
CA ILE A 77 -17.06 3.32 4.04
C ILE A 77 -18.30 4.12 4.48
N GLU A 78 -19.01 3.69 5.52
CA GLU A 78 -20.21 4.36 6.05
C GLU A 78 -19.87 5.42 7.14
N MET A 79 -18.60 5.67 7.45
CA MET A 79 -18.20 6.59 8.53
C MET A 79 -18.58 8.06 8.28
N ASN A 80 -19.00 8.41 7.07
CA ASN A 80 -19.41 9.77 6.66
C ASN A 80 -18.35 10.84 6.96
N THR A 81 -17.11 10.54 6.63
CA THR A 81 -15.95 11.44 6.72
C THR A 81 -15.05 11.24 5.50
N VAL A 82 -14.05 12.09 5.35
CA VAL A 82 -13.09 11.95 4.24
C VAL A 82 -12.02 10.95 4.61
N LEU A 83 -12.00 9.82 3.91
CA LEU A 83 -10.98 8.78 4.00
C LEU A 83 -10.50 8.40 2.61
N THR A 84 -9.35 7.77 2.53
CA THR A 84 -8.89 7.08 1.31
C THR A 84 -8.91 5.58 1.57
N ILE A 85 -9.48 4.82 0.65
CA ILE A 85 -9.71 3.37 0.77
C ILE A 85 -8.60 2.65 -0.01
N SER A 86 -7.83 1.81 0.66
CA SER A 86 -6.74 1.05 0.05
C SER A 86 -7.04 -0.45 0.12
N VAL A 87 -7.13 -1.09 -1.06
CA VAL A 87 -7.63 -2.46 -1.20
C VAL A 87 -6.55 -3.40 -1.68
N LEU A 88 -6.49 -4.59 -1.07
CA LEU A 88 -5.59 -5.67 -1.47
C LEU A 88 -6.09 -6.34 -2.76
N PRO A 89 -5.20 -6.61 -3.73
CA PRO A 89 -5.54 -7.37 -4.92
C PRO A 89 -5.95 -8.81 -4.54
N ASP A 90 -6.63 -9.50 -5.43
CA ASP A 90 -7.08 -10.91 -5.24
C ASP A 90 -7.85 -11.18 -3.93
N SER A 91 -8.28 -10.13 -3.23
CA SER A 91 -9.04 -10.29 -2.00
C SER A 91 -10.51 -10.64 -2.28
N PRO A 92 -11.17 -11.44 -1.40
CA PRO A 92 -12.49 -12.01 -1.69
C PRO A 92 -13.60 -10.98 -1.86
N PHE A 93 -13.50 -9.81 -1.23
CA PHE A 93 -14.53 -8.78 -1.27
C PHE A 93 -14.12 -7.53 -2.07
N LEU A 94 -12.97 -7.54 -2.76
CA LEU A 94 -12.43 -6.41 -3.49
C LEU A 94 -13.47 -5.72 -4.36
N LYS A 95 -14.10 -6.44 -5.29
CA LYS A 95 -15.06 -5.86 -6.24
C LYS A 95 -16.24 -5.17 -5.56
N SER A 96 -16.79 -5.77 -4.51
CA SER A 96 -17.93 -5.21 -3.78
C SER A 96 -17.55 -3.98 -2.97
N LEU A 97 -16.34 -3.96 -2.39
CA LEU A 97 -15.83 -2.83 -1.62
C LEU A 97 -15.48 -1.65 -2.51
N VAL A 98 -14.82 -1.90 -3.64
CA VAL A 98 -14.53 -0.87 -4.64
C VAL A 98 -15.81 -0.23 -5.17
N ALA A 99 -16.85 -1.03 -5.48
CA ALA A 99 -18.13 -0.51 -5.92
C ALA A 99 -18.80 0.38 -4.84
N ALA A 100 -18.79 -0.06 -3.57
CA ALA A 100 -19.36 0.71 -2.47
C ALA A 100 -18.59 2.01 -2.21
N ALA A 101 -17.24 1.96 -2.22
CA ALA A 101 -16.41 3.14 -2.04
C ALA A 101 -16.59 4.16 -3.17
N ASN A 102 -16.64 3.71 -4.43
CA ASN A 102 -16.92 4.57 -5.58
C ASN A 102 -18.30 5.24 -5.50
N GLN A 103 -19.36 4.52 -5.06
CA GLN A 103 -20.70 5.09 -4.87
C GLN A 103 -20.72 6.20 -3.83
N LYS A 104 -19.83 6.15 -2.84
CA LYS A 104 -19.67 7.18 -1.81
C LYS A 104 -18.67 8.29 -2.21
N GLY A 105 -18.02 8.17 -3.36
CA GLY A 105 -17.04 9.15 -3.83
C GLY A 105 -15.67 9.11 -3.12
N TYR A 106 -15.34 8.01 -2.48
CA TYR A 106 -14.02 7.83 -1.88
C TYR A 106 -12.94 7.65 -2.95
N GLU A 107 -11.76 8.20 -2.68
CA GLU A 107 -10.54 7.85 -3.42
C GLU A 107 -10.11 6.42 -3.09
N ILE A 108 -9.69 5.68 -4.13
CA ILE A 108 -9.30 4.29 -4.00
C ILE A 108 -7.86 4.10 -4.45
N LEU A 109 -7.07 3.44 -3.61
CA LEU A 109 -5.71 2.98 -3.91
C LEU A 109 -5.69 1.46 -4.09
N LEU A 110 -4.76 0.99 -4.91
CA LEU A 110 -4.31 -0.39 -4.84
C LEU A 110 -3.28 -0.50 -3.70
N HIS A 111 -3.58 -1.33 -2.71
CA HIS A 111 -2.62 -1.72 -1.67
C HIS A 111 -1.77 -2.85 -2.22
N LEU A 112 -0.62 -2.48 -2.81
CA LEU A 112 0.21 -3.37 -3.63
C LEU A 112 1.13 -4.22 -2.75
N PRO A 113 0.94 -5.55 -2.71
CA PRO A 113 1.80 -6.42 -1.93
C PRO A 113 3.21 -6.47 -2.52
N MET A 114 4.22 -6.24 -1.67
CA MET A 114 5.63 -6.23 -2.04
C MET A 114 6.44 -7.08 -1.06
N GLU A 115 7.55 -7.66 -1.55
CA GLU A 115 8.40 -8.55 -0.76
C GLU A 115 8.97 -7.87 0.48
N PRO A 116 8.71 -8.42 1.70
CA PRO A 116 9.32 -7.99 2.96
C PRO A 116 10.71 -8.61 3.16
N ASP A 117 11.48 -8.08 4.12
CA ASP A 117 12.78 -8.63 4.50
C ASP A 117 12.69 -10.08 5.00
N GLU A 118 11.59 -10.41 5.65
CA GLU A 118 11.34 -11.75 6.22
C GLU A 118 10.83 -12.78 5.23
N TYR A 119 10.62 -12.42 3.96
CA TYR A 119 10.22 -13.40 2.95
C TYR A 119 11.29 -14.50 2.79
N PRO A 120 10.96 -15.79 2.65
CA PRO A 120 9.60 -16.34 2.49
C PRO A 120 8.88 -16.70 3.80
N ARG A 121 9.46 -16.45 4.97
CA ARG A 121 8.84 -16.76 6.27
C ARG A 121 7.52 -16.02 6.47
N ILE A 122 7.49 -14.74 6.08
CA ILE A 122 6.30 -13.91 6.04
C ILE A 122 5.93 -13.67 4.58
N GLN A 123 4.69 -13.98 4.23
CA GLN A 123 4.16 -13.87 2.87
C GLN A 123 3.33 -12.59 2.74
N PRO A 124 3.60 -11.74 1.76
CA PRO A 124 2.83 -10.52 1.56
C PRO A 124 1.44 -10.76 0.92
N GLY A 125 1.11 -11.99 0.64
CA GLY A 125 -0.19 -12.37 0.10
C GLY A 125 -0.24 -12.48 -1.42
N PRO A 126 -1.44 -12.74 -1.96
CA PRO A 126 -1.67 -12.84 -3.40
C PRO A 126 -1.36 -11.52 -4.12
N GLY A 127 -0.89 -11.62 -5.36
CA GLY A 127 -0.53 -10.42 -6.15
C GLY A 127 0.83 -9.83 -5.80
N ALA A 128 1.62 -10.46 -4.93
CA ALA A 128 2.87 -9.89 -4.45
C ALA A 128 3.93 -9.72 -5.54
N LEU A 129 4.54 -8.54 -5.60
CA LEU A 129 5.76 -8.32 -6.34
C LEU A 129 6.95 -8.87 -5.54
N LEU A 130 7.75 -9.76 -6.16
CA LEU A 130 8.86 -10.43 -5.50
C LEU A 130 10.19 -10.06 -6.14
N MET A 131 11.26 -10.05 -5.34
CA MET A 131 12.62 -9.75 -5.81
C MET A 131 13.12 -10.73 -6.87
N ALA A 132 12.68 -11.99 -6.81
CA ALA A 132 13.07 -13.03 -7.76
C ALA A 132 12.42 -12.87 -9.15
N MET A 133 11.36 -12.08 -9.28
CA MET A 133 10.69 -11.85 -10.57
C MET A 133 11.62 -11.17 -11.56
N SER A 134 11.62 -11.64 -12.81
CA SER A 134 12.18 -10.91 -13.94
C SER A 134 11.42 -9.60 -14.17
N PRO A 135 11.97 -8.64 -14.95
CA PRO A 135 11.28 -7.40 -15.27
C PRO A 135 9.89 -7.63 -15.89
N ASP A 136 9.78 -8.58 -16.82
CA ASP A 136 8.52 -8.87 -17.52
C ASP A 136 7.47 -9.48 -16.58
N GLU A 137 7.89 -10.41 -15.72
CA GLU A 137 7.00 -10.99 -14.70
C GLU A 137 6.50 -9.95 -13.71
N LEU A 138 7.38 -9.07 -13.23
CA LEU A 138 7.01 -8.01 -12.30
C LEU A 138 6.01 -7.02 -12.93
N ILE A 139 6.28 -6.60 -14.15
CA ILE A 139 5.41 -5.68 -14.88
C ILE A 139 4.06 -6.35 -15.19
N ALA A 140 4.05 -7.62 -15.60
CA ALA A 140 2.83 -8.36 -15.86
C ALA A 140 1.97 -8.52 -14.58
N GLN A 141 2.60 -8.85 -13.44
CA GLN A 141 1.91 -8.94 -12.16
C GLN A 141 1.33 -7.58 -11.74
N LEU A 142 2.11 -6.51 -11.87
CA LEU A 142 1.64 -5.16 -11.53
C LEU A 142 0.43 -4.75 -12.38
N TYR A 143 0.45 -5.00 -13.69
CA TYR A 143 -0.72 -4.73 -14.56
C TYR A 143 -1.93 -5.58 -14.19
N HIS A 144 -1.71 -6.85 -13.81
CA HIS A 144 -2.78 -7.71 -13.33
C HIS A 144 -3.46 -7.10 -12.09
N ASP A 145 -2.67 -6.65 -11.12
CA ASP A 145 -3.19 -6.09 -9.87
C ASP A 145 -3.89 -4.74 -10.09
N LEU A 146 -3.30 -3.84 -10.87
CA LEU A 146 -3.92 -2.58 -11.27
C LEU A 146 -5.27 -2.79 -11.96
N GLY A 147 -5.35 -3.79 -12.84
CA GLY A 147 -6.57 -4.14 -13.58
C GLY A 147 -7.72 -4.65 -12.73
N GLN A 148 -7.46 -5.05 -11.48
CA GLN A 148 -8.49 -5.51 -10.56
C GLN A 148 -9.27 -4.38 -9.87
N VAL A 149 -8.70 -3.16 -9.84
CA VAL A 149 -9.24 -2.01 -9.08
C VAL A 149 -9.69 -0.92 -10.05
N PRO A 150 -10.97 -0.91 -10.50
CA PRO A 150 -11.46 0.14 -11.36
C PRO A 150 -11.47 1.50 -10.67
N HIS A 151 -11.12 2.55 -11.43
CA HIS A 151 -11.07 3.94 -10.96
C HIS A 151 -10.07 4.21 -9.83
N LEU A 152 -9.03 3.36 -9.67
CA LEU A 152 -7.94 3.69 -8.74
C LEU A 152 -7.21 4.95 -9.21
N ILE A 153 -6.72 5.72 -8.25
CA ILE A 153 -6.00 6.97 -8.52
C ILE A 153 -4.52 6.91 -8.15
N GLY A 154 -4.12 5.88 -7.42
CA GLY A 154 -2.75 5.69 -6.95
C GLY A 154 -2.55 4.33 -6.32
N VAL A 155 -1.35 4.13 -5.83
CA VAL A 155 -0.87 2.88 -5.23
C VAL A 155 -0.14 3.20 -3.94
N ASN A 156 -0.28 2.35 -2.93
CA ASN A 156 0.62 2.34 -1.78
C ASN A 156 1.12 0.91 -1.51
N ASN A 157 2.29 0.76 -0.89
CA ASN A 157 2.85 -0.56 -0.65
C ASN A 157 2.24 -1.23 0.60
N HIS A 158 1.83 -2.50 0.42
CA HIS A 158 1.61 -3.44 1.51
C HIS A 158 2.92 -4.18 1.78
N MET A 159 3.41 -4.13 3.04
CA MET A 159 4.76 -4.60 3.35
C MET A 159 5.83 -3.95 2.46
N GLY A 160 6.80 -4.73 1.99
CA GLY A 160 7.78 -4.30 1.01
C GLY A 160 9.06 -3.74 1.61
N SER A 161 9.36 -4.00 2.87
CA SER A 161 10.60 -3.53 3.52
C SER A 161 11.87 -3.91 2.75
N ARG A 162 11.84 -5.02 1.99
CA ARG A 162 12.94 -5.41 1.09
C ARG A 162 12.85 -4.75 -0.27
N MET A 163 11.69 -4.80 -0.92
CA MET A 163 11.54 -4.30 -2.28
C MET A 163 11.69 -2.79 -2.38
N THR A 164 11.19 -2.03 -1.40
CA THR A 164 11.27 -0.57 -1.38
C THR A 164 12.70 -0.04 -1.18
N LYS A 165 13.65 -0.90 -0.81
CA LYS A 165 15.09 -0.58 -0.76
C LYS A 165 15.81 -0.78 -2.11
N ASP A 166 15.16 -1.38 -3.12
CA ASP A 166 15.79 -1.73 -4.40
C ASP A 166 15.41 -0.75 -5.52
N PRO A 167 16.30 0.20 -5.89
CA PRO A 167 16.00 1.18 -6.93
C PRO A 167 15.71 0.56 -8.32
N PRO A 168 16.39 -0.53 -8.76
CA PRO A 168 16.03 -1.20 -10.00
C PRO A 168 14.58 -1.68 -10.05
N LYS A 169 14.09 -2.35 -9.01
CA LYS A 169 12.70 -2.82 -8.92
C LYS A 169 11.71 -1.66 -8.85
N LEU A 170 12.01 -0.66 -8.03
CA LEU A 170 11.19 0.54 -7.94
C LEU A 170 11.08 1.28 -9.28
N ARG A 171 12.16 1.37 -10.07
CA ARG A 171 12.09 1.99 -11.41
C ARG A 171 11.12 1.26 -12.33
N GLN A 172 11.03 -0.06 -12.24
CA GLN A 172 10.05 -0.85 -13.02
C GLN A 172 8.62 -0.49 -12.59
N VAL A 173 8.36 -0.50 -11.28
CA VAL A 173 7.05 -0.13 -10.72
C VAL A 173 6.67 1.30 -11.12
N PHE A 174 7.54 2.27 -10.82
CA PHE A 174 7.24 3.69 -11.09
C PHE A 174 7.15 4.02 -12.59
N SER A 175 7.83 3.27 -13.46
CA SER A 175 7.65 3.43 -14.92
C SER A 175 6.23 3.06 -15.36
N VAL A 176 5.66 2.01 -14.79
CA VAL A 176 4.26 1.64 -15.03
C VAL A 176 3.32 2.71 -14.45
N LEU A 177 3.51 3.11 -13.18
CA LEU A 177 2.67 4.13 -12.54
C LEU A 177 2.68 5.46 -13.32
N LYS A 178 3.86 5.87 -13.81
CA LYS A 178 4.00 7.05 -14.68
C LYS A 178 3.17 6.93 -15.94
N LYS A 179 3.23 5.78 -16.60
CA LYS A 179 2.49 5.52 -17.85
C LYS A 179 0.98 5.53 -17.62
N GLU A 180 0.54 4.98 -16.50
CA GLU A 180 -0.89 4.92 -16.13
C GLU A 180 -1.40 6.21 -15.47
N GLY A 181 -0.55 7.21 -15.23
CA GLY A 181 -0.93 8.47 -14.59
C GLY A 181 -1.27 8.35 -13.11
N LEU A 182 -0.72 7.34 -12.43
CA LEU A 182 -0.96 7.03 -11.03
C LEU A 182 0.12 7.65 -10.13
N PHE A 183 -0.25 8.01 -8.92
CA PHE A 183 0.71 8.42 -7.89
C PHE A 183 1.09 7.25 -6.97
N PHE A 184 2.12 7.44 -6.17
CA PHE A 184 2.55 6.46 -5.17
C PHE A 184 2.61 7.07 -3.77
N ILE A 185 2.08 6.34 -2.78
CA ILE A 185 2.25 6.64 -1.36
C ILE A 185 3.18 5.59 -0.76
N ASP A 186 4.32 6.02 -0.25
CA ASP A 186 5.20 5.14 0.51
C ASP A 186 4.63 4.94 1.92
N SER A 187 4.23 3.70 2.24
CA SER A 187 3.75 3.35 3.58
C SER A 187 4.87 3.33 4.63
N ARG A 188 6.14 3.50 4.23
CA ARG A 188 7.29 3.60 5.14
C ARG A 188 7.47 2.38 6.02
N THR A 189 7.45 1.20 5.44
CA THR A 189 7.71 -0.07 6.15
C THR A 189 9.20 -0.29 6.49
N THR A 190 10.08 0.57 5.98
CA THR A 190 11.51 0.63 6.31
C THR A 190 12.01 2.07 6.28
N ALA A 191 13.03 2.37 7.10
CA ALA A 191 13.73 3.66 7.05
C ALA A 191 14.60 3.82 5.80
N GLU A 192 15.02 2.70 5.20
CA GLU A 192 15.97 2.66 4.08
C GLU A 192 15.29 2.73 2.71
N THR A 193 14.01 3.10 2.68
CA THR A 193 13.24 3.18 1.43
C THR A 193 13.89 4.09 0.41
N GLN A 194 13.82 3.68 -0.87
CA GLN A 194 14.28 4.41 -2.04
C GLN A 194 13.11 4.88 -2.91
N CYS A 195 11.90 4.90 -2.35
CA CYS A 195 10.70 5.29 -3.09
C CYS A 195 10.75 6.76 -3.52
N GLU A 196 11.04 7.71 -2.62
CA GLU A 196 11.12 9.13 -2.98
C GLU A 196 12.19 9.42 -4.06
N PRO A 197 13.46 8.98 -3.94
CA PRO A 197 14.44 9.17 -5.00
C PRO A 197 14.01 8.58 -6.34
N SER A 198 13.34 7.42 -6.33
CA SER A 198 12.86 6.75 -7.54
C SER A 198 11.67 7.48 -8.17
N ALA A 199 10.74 7.97 -7.35
CA ALA A 199 9.59 8.79 -7.78
C ALA A 199 10.07 10.12 -8.39
N ARG A 200 11.04 10.77 -7.75
CA ARG A 200 11.67 12.00 -8.27
C ARG A 200 12.34 11.77 -9.63
N LEU A 201 13.12 10.71 -9.76
CA LEU A 201 13.81 10.37 -11.02
C LEU A 201 12.81 10.22 -12.19
N LEU A 202 11.68 9.60 -11.94
CA LEU A 202 10.66 9.32 -12.97
C LEU A 202 9.53 10.36 -13.01
N GLN A 203 9.57 11.38 -12.14
CA GLN A 203 8.54 12.41 -12.03
C GLN A 203 7.13 11.80 -11.81
N VAL A 204 7.07 10.81 -10.92
CA VAL A 204 5.80 10.23 -10.44
C VAL A 204 5.34 11.05 -9.24
N PRO A 205 4.08 11.50 -9.19
CA PRO A 205 3.55 12.15 -8.00
C PRO A 205 3.63 11.22 -6.79
N PHE A 206 4.04 11.76 -5.64
CA PHE A 206 4.47 10.96 -4.50
C PHE A 206 4.16 11.65 -3.16
N ALA A 207 3.94 10.87 -2.13
CA ALA A 207 3.98 11.29 -0.74
C ALA A 207 4.39 10.10 0.15
N GLU A 208 4.70 10.39 1.41
CA GLU A 208 5.02 9.38 2.43
C GLU A 208 4.01 9.44 3.57
N SER A 209 3.74 8.28 4.17
CA SER A 209 3.00 8.21 5.42
C SER A 209 3.87 8.68 6.59
N GLU A 210 3.31 9.48 7.48
CA GLU A 210 4.02 9.97 8.66
C GLU A 210 3.62 9.28 9.96
N VAL A 211 2.44 8.66 9.98
CA VAL A 211 1.92 8.06 11.23
C VAL A 211 1.14 6.79 10.92
N PHE A 212 1.60 5.67 11.48
CA PHE A 212 0.75 4.50 11.65
C PHE A 212 -0.14 4.70 12.87
N ILE A 213 -1.46 4.70 12.63
CA ILE A 213 -2.46 5.03 13.66
C ILE A 213 -2.61 3.88 14.65
N ASP A 214 -2.46 2.63 14.20
CA ASP A 214 -2.90 1.43 14.90
C ASP A 214 -1.93 0.24 14.80
N HIS A 215 -0.62 0.47 14.72
CA HIS A 215 0.32 -0.66 14.80
C HIS A 215 0.26 -1.38 16.17
N SER A 216 -0.39 -0.78 17.15
CA SER A 216 -0.87 -1.41 18.35
C SER A 216 -2.37 -1.17 18.48
N THR A 217 -3.12 -2.23 18.74
CA THR A 217 -4.57 -2.18 18.96
C THR A 217 -4.98 -1.70 20.36
N ASP A 218 -4.03 -1.17 21.13
CA ASP A 218 -4.34 -0.47 22.39
C ASP A 218 -5.07 0.86 22.12
N PRO A 219 -6.27 1.09 22.67
CA PRO A 219 -7.04 2.31 22.46
C PRO A 219 -6.27 3.59 22.76
N GLU A 220 -5.50 3.61 23.85
CA GLU A 220 -4.72 4.78 24.22
C GLU A 220 -3.56 5.02 23.25
N PHE A 221 -2.97 3.95 22.72
CA PHE A 221 -1.98 4.07 21.66
C PHE A 221 -2.58 4.76 20.44
N ILE A 222 -3.73 4.29 19.94
CA ILE A 222 -4.42 4.86 18.76
C ILE A 222 -4.74 6.33 18.99
N ARG A 223 -5.28 6.70 20.16
CA ARG A 223 -5.56 8.11 20.53
C ARG A 223 -4.28 8.98 20.50
N ARG A 224 -3.16 8.45 21.00
CA ARG A 224 -1.87 9.17 20.95
C ARG A 224 -1.40 9.36 19.51
N GLN A 225 -1.56 8.35 18.64
CA GLN A 225 -1.15 8.47 17.24
C GLN A 225 -2.03 9.46 16.46
N ILE A 226 -3.33 9.52 16.72
CA ILE A 226 -4.20 10.56 16.14
C ILE A 226 -3.74 11.96 16.56
N LYS A 227 -3.41 12.18 17.83
CA LYS A 227 -2.86 13.45 18.30
C LYS A 227 -1.50 13.76 17.65
N ARG A 228 -0.65 12.74 17.44
CA ARG A 228 0.63 12.88 16.74
C ARG A 228 0.41 13.30 15.29
N LEU A 229 -0.57 12.72 14.60
CA LEU A 229 -0.95 13.05 13.24
C LEU A 229 -1.39 14.52 13.11
N ILE A 230 -2.28 14.99 13.97
CA ILE A 230 -2.71 16.39 14.04
C ILE A 230 -1.50 17.31 14.28
N ASN A 231 -0.65 16.99 15.25
CA ASN A 231 0.53 17.80 15.56
C ASN A 231 1.54 17.81 14.40
N ARG A 232 1.64 16.74 13.63
CA ARG A 232 2.49 16.67 12.44
C ARG A 232 1.96 17.60 11.36
N ALA A 233 0.66 17.53 11.07
CA ALA A 233 0.00 18.41 10.10
C ALA A 233 0.17 19.90 10.49
N LYS A 234 -0.02 20.24 11.76
CA LYS A 234 0.19 21.63 12.27
C LYS A 234 1.61 22.15 12.06
N ARG A 235 2.62 21.29 12.08
CA ARG A 235 4.03 21.71 11.91
C ARG A 235 4.44 21.90 10.47
N GLN A 236 3.94 21.05 9.56
CA GLN A 236 4.42 21.03 8.16
C GLN A 236 3.35 21.39 7.13
N GLY A 237 2.11 21.63 7.57
CA GLY A 237 0.98 22.02 6.73
C GLY A 237 0.08 20.85 6.33
N TYR A 238 0.58 19.64 6.31
CA TYR A 238 -0.19 18.41 6.05
C TYR A 238 0.41 17.21 6.77
N ALA A 239 -0.36 16.10 6.87
CA ALA A 239 0.15 14.80 7.28
C ALA A 239 -0.72 13.67 6.73
N ILE A 240 -0.10 12.50 6.51
CA ILE A 240 -0.77 11.27 6.10
C ILE A 240 -0.70 10.26 7.26
N GLY A 241 -1.87 9.76 7.67
CA GLY A 241 -2.00 8.67 8.62
C GLY A 241 -2.48 7.40 7.95
N ILE A 242 -1.93 6.25 8.33
CA ILE A 242 -2.38 4.93 7.90
C ILE A 242 -3.01 4.20 9.08
N GLY A 243 -4.22 3.68 8.90
CA GLY A 243 -4.89 2.75 9.79
C GLY A 243 -5.31 1.48 9.06
N HIS A 244 -5.64 0.44 9.83
CA HIS A 244 -6.03 -0.86 9.31
C HIS A 244 -7.45 -1.23 9.77
N PRO A 245 -8.10 -2.23 9.15
CA PRO A 245 -9.48 -2.57 9.46
C PRO A 245 -9.59 -3.38 10.77
N HIS A 246 -9.25 -2.73 11.88
CA HIS A 246 -9.52 -3.21 13.22
C HIS A 246 -10.77 -2.53 13.79
N LEU A 247 -11.62 -3.28 14.48
CA LEU A 247 -12.82 -2.71 15.09
C LEU A 247 -12.49 -1.57 16.06
N ILE A 248 -11.41 -1.71 16.81
CA ILE A 248 -10.96 -0.68 17.75
C ILE A 248 -10.47 0.58 17.01
N THR A 249 -9.77 0.43 15.88
CA THR A 249 -9.36 1.57 15.04
C THR A 249 -10.58 2.34 14.55
N PHE A 250 -11.59 1.62 14.04
CA PHE A 250 -12.86 2.22 13.64
C PHE A 250 -13.51 3.02 14.79
N GLN A 251 -13.63 2.39 15.97
CA GLN A 251 -14.26 3.03 17.13
C GLN A 251 -13.53 4.29 17.58
N ILE A 252 -12.21 4.22 17.71
CA ILE A 252 -11.42 5.37 18.17
C ILE A 252 -11.37 6.48 17.12
N LEU A 253 -11.29 6.15 15.83
CA LEU A 253 -11.39 7.17 14.77
C LEU A 253 -12.76 7.86 14.79
N GLN A 254 -13.85 7.10 14.94
CA GLN A 254 -15.20 7.67 15.04
C GLN A 254 -15.35 8.61 16.25
N GLU A 255 -14.80 8.22 17.40
CA GLU A 255 -14.76 9.08 18.60
C GLU A 255 -13.93 10.36 18.39
N ALA A 256 -12.82 10.25 17.64
CA ALA A 256 -11.88 11.35 17.43
C ALA A 256 -12.29 12.33 16.32
N LEU A 257 -13.24 11.97 15.45
CA LEU A 257 -13.64 12.81 14.31
C LEU A 257 -13.99 14.25 14.69
N PRO A 258 -14.77 14.53 15.76
CA PRO A 258 -15.12 15.92 16.11
C PRO A 258 -13.89 16.76 16.49
N GLU A 259 -12.88 16.16 17.12
CA GLU A 259 -11.61 16.83 17.44
C GLU A 259 -10.76 17.02 16.17
N LEU A 260 -10.66 15.99 15.33
CA LEU A 260 -9.95 16.06 14.05
C LEU A 260 -10.51 17.19 13.17
N GLU A 261 -11.82 17.23 12.95
CA GLU A 261 -12.48 18.23 12.09
C GLU A 261 -12.39 19.66 12.66
N LYS A 262 -12.26 19.80 13.97
CA LYS A 262 -12.01 21.09 14.62
C LYS A 262 -10.59 21.59 14.39
N GLU A 263 -9.61 20.71 14.39
CA GLU A 263 -8.18 21.03 14.42
C GLU A 263 -7.52 21.09 13.03
N VAL A 264 -8.02 20.29 12.09
CA VAL A 264 -7.46 20.11 10.75
C VAL A 264 -8.56 20.00 9.68
N ASP A 265 -8.19 20.14 8.42
CA ASP A 265 -9.05 19.78 7.30
C ASP A 265 -8.77 18.33 6.90
N LEU A 266 -9.78 17.46 7.00
CA LEU A 266 -9.68 16.12 6.47
C LEU A 266 -9.81 16.18 4.94
N VAL A 267 -8.82 15.65 4.25
CA VAL A 267 -8.73 15.71 2.78
C VAL A 267 -8.46 14.33 2.17
N PRO A 268 -8.89 14.08 0.93
CA PRO A 268 -8.47 12.89 0.21
C PRO A 268 -6.95 12.92 -0.03
N VAL A 269 -6.31 11.74 -0.13
CA VAL A 269 -4.84 11.67 -0.15
C VAL A 269 -4.21 12.34 -1.37
N SER A 270 -4.91 12.36 -2.51
CA SER A 270 -4.43 13.04 -3.71
C SER A 270 -4.14 14.52 -3.49
N ARG A 271 -4.79 15.15 -2.51
CA ARG A 271 -4.63 16.57 -2.18
C ARG A 271 -3.23 16.91 -1.67
N VAL A 272 -2.57 15.96 -1.03
CA VAL A 272 -1.24 16.16 -0.41
C VAL A 272 -0.09 15.55 -1.20
N VAL A 273 -0.40 14.87 -2.31
CA VAL A 273 0.60 14.28 -3.22
C VAL A 273 1.24 15.35 -4.08
N LYS A 274 2.56 15.25 -4.30
CA LYS A 274 3.32 16.21 -5.13
C LYS A 274 4.38 15.47 -5.96
N ILE A 275 4.81 16.08 -7.06
CA ILE A 275 6.01 15.62 -7.76
C ILE A 275 7.22 16.03 -6.91
N PRO A 276 8.08 15.07 -6.46
CA PRO A 276 9.26 15.40 -5.66
C PRO A 276 10.25 16.28 -6.45
N SER A 277 10.74 17.32 -5.82
CA SER A 277 11.69 18.29 -6.41
C SER A 277 13.14 17.80 -6.33
#